data_0b96ecc1a4796644d79be2005088da58
#
_entry.id   0b96ecc1a4796644d79be2005088da58
#
_cell.length_a   1.000
_cell.length_b   1.000
_cell.length_c   1.000
_cell.angle_alpha   90.00
_cell.angle_beta   90.00
_cell.angle_gamma   90.00
#
_symmetry.space_group_name_H-M   'P 1'
#
loop_
_entity.id
_entity.type
_entity.pdbx_description
1 polymer ?
#
loop_
_entity_poly.entity_id
_entity_poly.type
_entity_poly.pdbx_seq_one_letter_code
_entity_poly.pdbx_strand_id
1 'polypeptide(L)'
;PYDVLFCGSDAFACEAVAAIAHRPDLYRSLHVLTPPDVQHAWGAKRMRVSPVKQFAILHNIPQTAVPPEGIDAYEPPSLIRDSHAPLLVTASFGHRIPTHLLSHFPSPSLTLNLHPSMLPDLRGAAPLQWAIARQYTHTGMSVQQLHPTHFDRGGLLKQVRVPIPSHATYPALATALAPHAAELLVDVIAHLPSYAANVQAQDPDRATRAPKLAPRFSHIRWDSWDAATLDARMRAFGYAQPLTTTLVPASSQFAPVSCAIHEGHIMPSESISLDRPGHAVFLPQEQTLALQTLSGVYGATRIQTRGKPVRSAADWWRGFRDRADAHGHIHFE
;
A
#
# COMPACT_ATOMS: atom_id res chain seq x y z
N PRO A 1 9.00 -31.46 3.92
CA PRO A 1 7.96 -30.63 4.54
C PRO A 1 8.54 -29.90 5.75
N TYR A 2 8.12 -28.64 5.97
CA TYR A 2 8.60 -27.74 7.00
C TYR A 2 7.58 -27.60 8.15
N ASP A 3 8.03 -27.14 9.31
CA ASP A 3 7.15 -26.58 10.34
C ASP A 3 7.12 -25.08 10.14
N VAL A 4 5.99 -24.57 9.64
CA VAL A 4 5.88 -23.20 9.13
C VAL A 4 5.28 -22.27 10.18
N LEU A 5 5.99 -21.19 10.49
CA LEU A 5 5.45 -20.00 11.15
C LEU A 5 5.17 -18.93 10.09
N PHE A 6 3.91 -18.67 9.80
CA PHE A 6 3.50 -17.63 8.87
C PHE A 6 3.10 -16.35 9.60
N CYS A 7 3.73 -15.22 9.28
CA CYS A 7 3.42 -13.91 9.87
C CYS A 7 2.83 -12.98 8.81
N GLY A 8 1.58 -12.56 8.99
CA GLY A 8 0.90 -11.72 8.01
C GLY A 8 -0.35 -11.05 8.53
N SER A 9 -0.90 -10.09 7.75
CA SER A 9 -2.06 -9.33 8.24
C SER A 9 -3.15 -9.05 7.21
N ASP A 10 -2.83 -8.63 6.00
CA ASP A 10 -3.79 -8.12 5.02
C ASP A 10 -4.26 -9.18 4.01
N ALA A 11 -5.07 -8.75 3.04
CA ALA A 11 -5.60 -9.64 2.01
C ALA A 11 -4.49 -10.21 1.10
N PHE A 12 -3.41 -9.46 0.85
CA PHE A 12 -2.28 -9.95 0.07
C PHE A 12 -1.56 -11.10 0.79
N ALA A 13 -1.33 -10.95 2.10
CA ALA A 13 -0.78 -12.02 2.92
C ALA A 13 -1.73 -13.21 3.07
N CYS A 14 -3.05 -12.98 3.03
CA CYS A 14 -4.06 -14.04 3.08
C CYS A 14 -3.95 -14.98 1.88
N GLU A 15 -3.76 -14.47 0.66
CA GLU A 15 -3.52 -15.31 -0.53
C GLU A 15 -2.25 -16.16 -0.37
N ALA A 16 -1.19 -15.58 0.20
CA ALA A 16 0.07 -16.31 0.43
C ALA A 16 -0.10 -17.48 1.41
N VAL A 17 -0.76 -17.26 2.57
CA VAL A 17 -0.99 -18.34 3.53
C VAL A 17 -1.99 -19.37 3.00
N ALA A 18 -3.00 -18.95 2.24
CA ALA A 18 -3.94 -19.86 1.59
C ALA A 18 -3.24 -20.79 0.59
N ALA A 19 -2.34 -20.25 -0.23
CA ALA A 19 -1.57 -21.05 -1.18
C ALA A 19 -0.66 -22.07 -0.48
N ILE A 20 -0.04 -21.72 0.64
CA ILE A 20 0.72 -22.68 1.46
C ILE A 20 -0.21 -23.75 2.02
N ALA A 21 -1.36 -23.38 2.59
CA ALA A 21 -2.32 -24.30 3.20
C ALA A 21 -2.90 -25.33 2.19
N HIS A 22 -3.01 -24.97 0.92
CA HIS A 22 -3.41 -25.87 -0.16
C HIS A 22 -2.30 -26.81 -0.65
N ARG A 23 -1.10 -26.78 -0.05
CA ARG A 23 0.06 -27.61 -0.39
C ARG A 23 0.55 -28.40 0.82
N PRO A 24 -0.22 -29.41 1.29
CA PRO A 24 0.13 -30.19 2.48
C PRO A 24 1.42 -31.00 2.32
N ASP A 25 1.92 -31.15 1.11
CA ASP A 25 3.23 -31.74 0.81
C ASP A 25 4.40 -30.84 1.24
N LEU A 26 4.19 -29.53 1.42
CA LEU A 26 5.23 -28.57 1.76
C LEU A 26 5.45 -28.40 3.28
N TYR A 27 4.43 -28.69 4.09
CA TYR A 27 4.53 -28.50 5.54
C TYR A 27 4.04 -29.71 6.34
N ARG A 28 4.61 -29.89 7.54
CA ARG A 28 4.12 -30.83 8.58
C ARG A 28 3.15 -30.14 9.51
N SER A 29 3.45 -28.89 9.82
CA SER A 29 2.62 -28.02 10.65
C SER A 29 2.65 -26.60 10.12
N LEU A 30 1.51 -25.90 10.27
CA LEU A 30 1.36 -24.49 9.89
C LEU A 30 0.77 -23.75 11.10
N HIS A 31 1.48 -22.73 11.57
CA HIS A 31 1.03 -21.81 12.61
C HIS A 31 1.04 -20.38 12.08
N VAL A 32 0.03 -19.60 12.43
CA VAL A 32 -0.12 -18.21 11.95
C VAL A 32 0.08 -17.22 13.09
N LEU A 33 0.89 -16.21 12.88
CA LEU A 33 1.06 -15.06 13.76
C LEU A 33 0.51 -13.80 13.08
N THR A 34 -0.40 -13.10 13.77
CA THR A 34 -1.03 -11.88 13.24
C THR A 34 -0.82 -10.69 14.17
N PRO A 35 -0.92 -9.45 13.67
CA PRO A 35 -1.09 -8.30 14.55
C PRO A 35 -2.33 -8.45 15.43
N PRO A 36 -2.40 -7.77 16.59
CA PRO A 36 -3.58 -7.80 17.45
C PRO A 36 -4.79 -7.16 16.75
N ASP A 37 -5.98 -7.58 17.13
CA ASP A 37 -7.21 -6.94 16.69
C ASP A 37 -7.28 -5.50 17.22
N VAL A 38 -7.69 -4.55 16.38
CA VAL A 38 -7.77 -3.14 16.73
C VAL A 38 -9.19 -2.62 16.59
N GLN A 39 -9.59 -1.68 17.44
CA GLN A 39 -10.88 -1.00 17.30
C GLN A 39 -10.91 -0.16 16.03
N HIS A 40 -12.00 -0.22 15.27
CA HIS A 40 -12.15 0.45 13.98
C HIS A 40 -12.11 1.98 14.07
N ALA A 41 -12.61 2.54 15.18
CA ALA A 41 -12.56 3.96 15.57
C ALA A 41 -12.85 4.09 17.06
N TRP A 42 -12.47 5.22 17.64
CA TRP A 42 -12.78 5.52 19.04
C TRP A 42 -14.30 5.46 19.29
N GLY A 43 -14.74 4.56 20.18
CA GLY A 43 -16.17 4.33 20.46
C GLY A 43 -16.86 3.31 19.55
N ALA A 44 -16.21 2.77 18.52
CA ALA A 44 -16.80 1.72 17.69
C ALA A 44 -16.85 0.38 18.42
N LYS A 45 -18.02 -0.28 18.43
CA LYS A 45 -18.18 -1.65 18.96
C LYS A 45 -17.52 -2.72 18.08
N ARG A 46 -17.06 -2.37 16.86
CA ARG A 46 -16.58 -3.32 15.89
C ARG A 46 -15.06 -3.38 15.89
N MET A 47 -14.51 -4.57 16.11
CA MET A 47 -13.08 -4.86 15.99
C MET A 47 -12.71 -5.11 14.53
N ARG A 48 -11.56 -4.59 14.13
CA ARG A 48 -10.94 -4.93 12.86
C ARG A 48 -10.06 -6.15 13.07
N VAL A 49 -10.52 -7.29 12.58
CA VAL A 49 -9.80 -8.56 12.59
C VAL A 49 -9.01 -8.68 11.28
N SER A 50 -7.76 -9.15 11.34
CA SER A 50 -6.95 -9.30 10.13
C SER A 50 -7.53 -10.38 9.20
N PRO A 51 -7.49 -10.21 7.86
CA PRO A 51 -7.88 -11.24 6.90
C PRO A 51 -7.16 -12.58 7.13
N VAL A 52 -5.87 -12.55 7.44
CA VAL A 52 -5.07 -13.75 7.74
C VAL A 52 -5.59 -14.48 8.99
N LYS A 53 -5.99 -13.75 10.04
CA LYS A 53 -6.58 -14.36 11.25
C LYS A 53 -7.94 -14.99 10.94
N GLN A 54 -8.78 -14.31 10.15
CA GLN A 54 -10.08 -14.84 9.74
C GLN A 54 -9.92 -16.13 8.94
N PHE A 55 -8.98 -16.16 8.00
CA PHE A 55 -8.65 -17.35 7.22
C PHE A 55 -8.18 -18.49 8.12
N ALA A 56 -7.25 -18.23 9.04
CA ALA A 56 -6.74 -19.26 9.96
C ALA A 56 -7.85 -19.88 10.81
N ILE A 57 -8.76 -19.06 11.35
CA ILE A 57 -9.92 -19.53 12.11
C ILE A 57 -10.84 -20.40 11.24
N LEU A 58 -11.18 -19.93 10.03
CA LEU A 58 -12.06 -20.64 9.11
C LEU A 58 -11.53 -22.02 8.71
N HIS A 59 -10.21 -22.14 8.56
CA HIS A 59 -9.55 -23.37 8.14
C HIS A 59 -8.93 -24.18 9.28
N ASN A 60 -9.27 -23.86 10.56
CA ASN A 60 -8.75 -24.52 11.75
C ASN A 60 -7.22 -24.57 11.83
N ILE A 61 -6.54 -23.54 11.30
CA ILE A 61 -5.10 -23.37 11.40
C ILE A 61 -4.78 -22.72 12.75
N PRO A 62 -3.89 -23.32 13.57
CA PRO A 62 -3.43 -22.72 14.82
C PRO A 62 -2.92 -21.30 14.62
N GLN A 63 -3.38 -20.36 15.44
CA GLN A 63 -3.00 -18.97 15.29
C GLN A 63 -2.78 -18.30 16.65
N THR A 64 -1.87 -17.32 16.69
CA THR A 64 -1.64 -16.41 17.81
C THR A 64 -1.60 -14.96 17.31
N ALA A 65 -1.79 -14.02 18.23
CA ALA A 65 -1.58 -12.61 17.96
C ALA A 65 -0.25 -12.16 18.60
N VAL A 66 0.34 -11.11 18.01
CA VAL A 66 1.46 -10.40 18.65
C VAL A 66 1.00 -9.95 20.05
N PRO A 67 1.81 -10.22 21.10
CA PRO A 67 1.49 -9.82 22.47
C PRO A 67 1.28 -8.30 22.61
N PRO A 68 0.50 -7.85 23.60
CA PRO A 68 0.32 -6.41 23.86
C PRO A 68 1.64 -5.67 24.16
N GLU A 69 2.62 -6.37 24.71
CA GLU A 69 3.96 -5.87 25.03
C GLU A 69 4.83 -5.71 23.76
N GLY A 70 4.35 -6.20 22.62
CA GLY A 70 5.03 -6.12 21.33
C GLY A 70 5.61 -7.46 20.87
N ILE A 71 6.16 -7.45 19.66
CA ILE A 71 6.73 -8.65 19.01
C ILE A 71 7.96 -9.21 19.77
N ASP A 72 8.67 -8.37 20.52
CA ASP A 72 9.82 -8.78 21.32
C ASP A 72 9.43 -9.70 22.48
N ALA A 73 8.18 -9.71 22.91
CA ALA A 73 7.64 -10.62 23.92
C ALA A 73 7.04 -11.90 23.34
N TYR A 74 7.04 -12.06 22.01
CA TYR A 74 6.47 -13.25 21.38
C TYR A 74 7.44 -14.43 21.42
N GLU A 75 6.95 -15.54 21.98
CA GLU A 75 7.63 -16.83 21.94
C GLU A 75 6.93 -17.76 20.94
N PRO A 76 7.65 -18.33 19.98
CA PRO A 76 7.05 -19.26 19.03
C PRO A 76 6.61 -20.54 19.72
N PRO A 77 5.55 -21.21 19.20
CA PRO A 77 5.10 -22.49 19.77
C PRO A 77 6.19 -23.57 19.71
N SER A 78 6.09 -24.59 20.56
CA SER A 78 7.06 -25.70 20.63
C SER A 78 7.27 -26.38 19.27
N LEU A 79 6.21 -26.50 18.47
CA LEU A 79 6.29 -27.04 17.10
C LEU A 79 7.29 -26.30 16.18
N ILE A 80 7.64 -25.05 16.51
CA ILE A 80 8.68 -24.28 15.82
C ILE A 80 9.99 -24.34 16.57
N ARG A 81 9.96 -24.13 17.91
CA ARG A 81 11.18 -24.10 18.73
C ARG A 81 11.95 -25.41 18.72
N ASP A 82 11.22 -26.54 18.75
CA ASP A 82 11.80 -27.90 18.82
C ASP A 82 11.85 -28.56 17.43
N SER A 83 11.61 -27.82 16.37
CA SER A 83 11.57 -28.32 15.00
C SER A 83 12.97 -28.60 14.44
N HIS A 84 13.09 -29.69 13.70
CA HIS A 84 14.27 -29.97 12.88
C HIS A 84 14.25 -29.32 11.49
N ALA A 85 13.10 -28.77 11.08
CA ALA A 85 12.94 -28.11 9.79
C ALA A 85 11.99 -26.88 9.92
N PRO A 86 12.31 -25.91 10.79
CA PRO A 86 11.48 -24.73 10.96
C PRO A 86 11.61 -23.81 9.74
N LEU A 87 10.50 -23.17 9.35
CA LEU A 87 10.46 -22.19 8.27
C LEU A 87 9.63 -20.98 8.71
N LEU A 88 10.22 -19.80 8.68
CA LEU A 88 9.53 -18.53 8.89
C LEU A 88 9.16 -17.89 7.56
N VAL A 89 7.91 -17.51 7.40
CA VAL A 89 7.42 -16.78 6.23
C VAL A 89 6.73 -15.51 6.69
N THR A 90 7.09 -14.39 6.13
CA THR A 90 6.42 -13.10 6.38
C THR A 90 5.85 -12.52 5.10
N ALA A 91 4.64 -11.94 5.18
CA ALA A 91 4.02 -11.15 4.12
C ALA A 91 3.13 -10.08 4.75
N SER A 92 3.32 -8.80 4.41
CA SER A 92 2.52 -7.68 4.95
C SER A 92 2.30 -7.75 6.48
N PHE A 93 3.33 -8.09 7.24
CA PHE A 93 3.21 -8.30 8.69
C PHE A 93 3.33 -7.00 9.50
N GLY A 94 4.16 -6.07 9.03
CA GLY A 94 4.31 -4.75 9.64
C GLY A 94 5.20 -4.68 10.89
N HIS A 95 5.67 -5.82 11.41
CA HIS A 95 6.62 -5.89 12.51
C HIS A 95 7.98 -6.41 12.02
N ARG A 96 9.07 -5.85 12.57
CA ARG A 96 10.40 -6.41 12.37
C ARG A 96 10.54 -7.65 13.25
N ILE A 97 10.92 -8.76 12.66
CA ILE A 97 11.17 -9.99 13.41
C ILE A 97 12.42 -9.82 14.29
N PRO A 98 12.31 -9.97 15.61
CA PRO A 98 13.43 -9.76 16.51
C PRO A 98 14.48 -10.90 16.41
N THR A 99 15.70 -10.60 16.81
CA THR A 99 16.84 -11.53 16.66
C THR A 99 16.66 -12.82 17.43
N HIS A 100 16.06 -12.77 18.63
CA HIS A 100 15.79 -13.98 19.42
C HIS A 100 14.80 -14.92 18.70
N LEU A 101 13.80 -14.37 18.01
CA LEU A 101 12.88 -15.18 17.21
C LEU A 101 13.60 -15.77 15.98
N LEU A 102 14.45 -14.97 15.32
CA LEU A 102 15.24 -15.46 14.17
C LEU A 102 16.21 -16.57 14.56
N SER A 103 16.69 -16.62 15.80
CA SER A 103 17.64 -17.65 16.27
C SER A 103 17.07 -19.07 16.30
N HIS A 104 15.74 -19.23 16.23
CA HIS A 104 15.09 -20.54 16.08
C HIS A 104 15.21 -21.12 14.66
N PHE A 105 15.68 -20.32 13.68
CA PHE A 105 15.83 -20.74 12.30
C PHE A 105 17.32 -20.84 11.96
N PRO A 106 17.85 -22.07 11.75
CA PRO A 106 19.29 -22.31 11.69
C PRO A 106 20.00 -21.78 10.44
N SER A 107 19.24 -21.28 9.47
CA SER A 107 19.78 -20.65 8.26
C SER A 107 18.93 -19.43 7.85
N PRO A 108 19.56 -18.36 7.35
CA PRO A 108 18.83 -17.22 6.80
C PRO A 108 17.83 -17.61 5.70
N SER A 109 18.13 -18.66 4.92
CA SER A 109 17.23 -19.15 3.87
C SER A 109 15.97 -19.82 4.40
N LEU A 110 15.89 -20.08 5.70
CA LEU A 110 14.69 -20.56 6.39
C LEU A 110 13.84 -19.41 6.98
N THR A 111 14.16 -18.16 6.60
CA THR A 111 13.42 -16.96 7.02
C THR A 111 13.08 -16.14 5.79
N LEU A 112 11.87 -16.28 5.29
CA LEU A 112 11.43 -15.70 4.01
C LEU A 112 10.54 -14.49 4.22
N ASN A 113 10.68 -13.51 3.33
CA ASN A 113 9.71 -12.42 3.19
C ASN A 113 9.25 -12.29 1.74
N LEU A 114 7.94 -12.28 1.54
CA LEU A 114 7.30 -11.99 0.28
C LEU A 114 7.06 -10.48 0.18
N HIS A 115 7.71 -9.82 -0.78
CA HIS A 115 7.66 -8.38 -0.96
C HIS A 115 7.18 -7.99 -2.37
N PRO A 116 6.12 -7.16 -2.51
CA PRO A 116 5.54 -6.85 -3.82
C PRO A 116 6.29 -5.70 -4.53
N SER A 117 7.58 -5.88 -4.78
CA SER A 117 8.40 -5.04 -5.68
C SER A 117 9.57 -5.84 -6.24
N MET A 118 10.27 -5.25 -7.23
CA MET A 118 11.57 -5.73 -7.72
C MET A 118 12.69 -5.20 -6.82
N LEU A 119 12.87 -5.80 -5.64
CA LEU A 119 13.96 -5.40 -4.74
C LEU A 119 15.32 -5.36 -5.46
N PRO A 120 16.18 -4.40 -5.17
CA PRO A 120 16.17 -3.42 -4.07
C PRO A 120 15.30 -2.19 -4.29
N ASP A 121 14.58 -2.10 -5.40
CA ASP A 121 13.67 -0.98 -5.65
C ASP A 121 12.42 -1.08 -4.76
N LEU A 122 11.93 0.09 -4.29
CA LEU A 122 10.73 0.22 -3.47
C LEU A 122 10.76 -0.58 -2.15
N ARG A 123 11.89 -0.57 -1.42
CA ARG A 123 11.95 -1.07 -0.05
C ARG A 123 11.02 -0.30 0.86
N GLY A 124 10.22 -0.98 1.69
CA GLY A 124 9.35 -0.37 2.68
C GLY A 124 7.89 -0.81 2.62
N ALA A 125 7.03 -0.06 3.30
CA ALA A 125 5.68 -0.51 3.67
C ALA A 125 4.60 -0.36 2.58
N ALA A 126 4.87 0.37 1.48
CA ALA A 126 3.86 0.69 0.48
C ALA A 126 4.37 0.58 -0.98
N PRO A 127 5.05 -0.53 -1.37
CA PRO A 127 5.73 -0.63 -2.68
C PRO A 127 4.77 -0.48 -3.87
N LEU A 128 3.62 -1.14 -3.88
CA LEU A 128 2.66 -1.04 -4.99
C LEU A 128 2.08 0.36 -5.14
N GLN A 129 1.76 1.01 -4.02
CA GLN A 129 1.25 2.38 -4.03
C GLN A 129 2.29 3.34 -4.62
N TRP A 130 3.56 3.19 -4.22
CA TRP A 130 4.63 4.04 -4.74
C TRP A 130 5.01 3.73 -6.19
N ALA A 131 4.88 2.49 -6.64
CA ALA A 131 5.03 2.15 -8.05
C ALA A 131 4.01 2.90 -8.91
N ILE A 132 2.74 2.91 -8.52
CA ILE A 132 1.68 3.66 -9.22
C ILE A 132 1.93 5.17 -9.11
N ALA A 133 2.17 5.70 -7.90
CA ALA A 133 2.36 7.14 -7.68
C ALA A 133 3.58 7.72 -8.42
N ARG A 134 4.58 6.90 -8.72
CA ARG A 134 5.76 7.25 -9.53
C ARG A 134 5.60 6.89 -10.99
N GLN A 135 4.41 6.47 -11.41
CA GLN A 135 4.07 6.16 -12.79
C GLN A 135 4.97 5.07 -13.40
N TYR A 136 5.35 4.08 -12.60
CA TYR A 136 6.09 2.93 -13.10
C TYR A 136 5.23 2.12 -14.07
N THR A 137 5.84 1.67 -15.16
CA THR A 137 5.18 0.78 -16.13
C THR A 137 5.25 -0.68 -15.72
N HIS A 138 6.11 -1.02 -14.77
CA HIS A 138 6.31 -2.36 -14.24
C HIS A 138 6.56 -2.30 -12.74
N THR A 139 6.15 -3.36 -12.07
CA THR A 139 6.54 -3.70 -10.71
C THR A 139 7.03 -5.14 -10.67
N GLY A 140 6.95 -5.80 -9.55
CA GLY A 140 7.26 -7.21 -9.44
C GLY A 140 7.02 -7.73 -8.05
N MET A 141 7.51 -8.92 -7.82
CA MET A 141 7.45 -9.62 -6.53
C MET A 141 8.80 -10.24 -6.26
N SER A 142 9.23 -10.18 -5.03
CA SER A 142 10.49 -10.75 -4.55
C SER A 142 10.23 -11.66 -3.37
N VAL A 143 10.82 -12.85 -3.38
CA VAL A 143 11.01 -13.65 -2.17
C VAL A 143 12.46 -13.47 -1.74
N GLN A 144 12.63 -12.94 -0.53
CA GLN A 144 13.94 -12.63 0.05
C GLN A 144 14.11 -13.28 1.41
N GLN A 145 15.35 -13.44 1.86
CA GLN A 145 15.67 -13.74 3.25
C GLN A 145 15.32 -12.55 4.15
N LEU A 146 14.99 -12.80 5.41
CA LEU A 146 14.90 -11.72 6.40
C LEU A 146 16.30 -11.23 6.78
N HIS A 147 16.46 -9.92 6.83
CA HIS A 147 17.66 -9.28 7.35
C HIS A 147 17.49 -9.04 8.87
N PRO A 148 18.47 -9.37 9.72
CA PRO A 148 18.31 -9.30 11.18
C PRO A 148 17.95 -7.91 11.72
N THR A 149 18.43 -6.85 11.07
CA THR A 149 18.34 -5.48 11.60
C THR A 149 17.60 -4.50 10.69
N HIS A 150 17.35 -4.84 9.42
CA HIS A 150 16.78 -3.92 8.45
C HIS A 150 15.66 -4.56 7.63
N PHE A 151 14.61 -3.80 7.37
CA PHE A 151 13.58 -4.24 6.44
C PHE A 151 14.11 -4.29 5.00
N ASP A 152 13.68 -5.30 4.25
CA ASP A 152 13.83 -5.46 2.80
C ASP A 152 15.28 -5.39 2.27
N ARG A 153 16.26 -5.88 3.08
CA ARG A 153 17.68 -5.91 2.72
C ARG A 153 18.27 -7.32 2.67
N GLY A 154 17.47 -8.35 2.83
CA GLY A 154 17.94 -9.74 2.77
C GLY A 154 18.31 -10.18 1.36
N GLY A 155 19.02 -11.30 1.26
CA GLY A 155 19.37 -11.90 -0.02
C GLY A 155 18.13 -12.35 -0.80
N LEU A 156 18.14 -12.19 -2.10
CA LEU A 156 17.05 -12.54 -3.01
C LEU A 156 17.12 -14.00 -3.40
N LEU A 157 16.01 -14.72 -3.21
CA LEU A 157 15.89 -16.10 -3.67
C LEU A 157 15.28 -16.15 -5.08
N LYS A 158 14.20 -15.40 -5.31
CA LYS A 158 13.52 -15.34 -6.61
C LYS A 158 12.77 -14.03 -6.78
N GLN A 159 12.69 -13.57 -8.02
CA GLN A 159 11.92 -12.38 -8.41
C GLN A 159 11.12 -12.65 -9.68
N VAL A 160 9.97 -12.02 -9.77
CA VAL A 160 9.14 -11.99 -10.98
C VAL A 160 8.75 -10.55 -11.27
N ARG A 161 9.02 -10.09 -12.50
CA ARG A 161 8.63 -8.77 -12.99
C ARG A 161 7.26 -8.86 -13.65
N VAL A 162 6.40 -7.87 -13.38
CA VAL A 162 5.04 -7.80 -13.94
C VAL A 162 4.72 -6.39 -14.45
N PRO A 163 3.94 -6.23 -15.53
CA PRO A 163 3.51 -4.92 -16.01
C PRO A 163 2.46 -4.32 -15.06
N ILE A 164 2.43 -2.99 -14.98
CA ILE A 164 1.37 -2.22 -14.34
C ILE A 164 0.44 -1.69 -15.43
N PRO A 165 -0.85 -2.03 -15.46
CA PRO A 165 -1.80 -1.42 -16.36
C PRO A 165 -1.86 0.10 -16.22
N SER A 166 -2.00 0.85 -17.31
CA SER A 166 -1.91 2.33 -17.33
C SER A 166 -2.86 3.02 -16.36
N HIS A 167 -4.03 2.46 -16.13
CA HIS A 167 -5.05 3.02 -15.23
C HIS A 167 -5.22 2.22 -13.93
N ALA A 168 -4.22 1.39 -13.57
CA ALA A 168 -4.30 0.59 -12.36
C ALA A 168 -4.45 1.47 -11.11
N THR A 169 -5.42 1.13 -10.27
CA THR A 169 -5.51 1.60 -8.89
C THR A 169 -4.78 0.64 -7.97
N TYR A 170 -4.37 1.10 -6.78
CA TYR A 170 -3.73 0.19 -5.82
C TYR A 170 -4.59 -1.03 -5.47
N PRO A 171 -5.89 -0.91 -5.13
CA PRO A 171 -6.70 -2.10 -4.82
C PRO A 171 -6.76 -3.11 -5.97
N ALA A 172 -6.95 -2.62 -7.20
CA ALA A 172 -7.01 -3.50 -8.37
C ALA A 172 -5.67 -4.20 -8.63
N LEU A 173 -4.55 -3.46 -8.56
CA LEU A 173 -3.22 -4.02 -8.76
C LEU A 173 -2.86 -5.04 -7.66
N ALA A 174 -3.13 -4.72 -6.40
CA ALA A 174 -2.86 -5.63 -5.27
C ALA A 174 -3.66 -6.94 -5.39
N THR A 175 -4.95 -6.85 -5.74
CA THR A 175 -5.81 -8.03 -5.97
C THR A 175 -5.30 -8.88 -7.14
N ALA A 176 -4.90 -8.25 -8.24
CA ALA A 176 -4.39 -8.98 -9.41
C ALA A 176 -3.03 -9.66 -9.15
N LEU A 177 -2.17 -9.05 -8.33
CA LEU A 177 -0.83 -9.58 -8.06
C LEU A 177 -0.79 -10.62 -6.95
N ALA A 178 -1.73 -10.62 -6.01
CA ALA A 178 -1.68 -11.48 -4.84
C ALA A 178 -1.63 -12.99 -5.18
N PRO A 179 -2.40 -13.54 -6.14
CA PRO A 179 -2.27 -14.95 -6.55
C PRO A 179 -0.88 -15.27 -7.13
N HIS A 180 -0.34 -14.42 -7.99
CA HIS A 180 0.98 -14.63 -8.58
C HIS A 180 2.11 -14.56 -7.55
N ALA A 181 1.97 -13.69 -6.55
CA ALA A 181 2.91 -13.61 -5.45
C ALA A 181 2.86 -14.86 -4.55
N ALA A 182 1.66 -15.40 -4.36
CA ALA A 182 1.45 -16.65 -3.63
C ALA A 182 2.04 -17.85 -4.37
N GLU A 183 1.86 -17.94 -5.68
CA GLU A 183 2.48 -18.96 -6.53
C GLU A 183 4.01 -18.89 -6.49
N LEU A 184 4.57 -17.69 -6.58
CA LEU A 184 6.02 -17.46 -6.45
C LEU A 184 6.57 -17.96 -5.11
N LEU A 185 5.86 -17.65 -4.01
CA LEU A 185 6.25 -18.08 -2.66
C LEU A 185 6.20 -19.60 -2.53
N VAL A 186 5.13 -20.24 -2.99
CA VAL A 186 4.97 -21.71 -2.98
C VAL A 186 6.07 -22.40 -3.78
N ASP A 187 6.40 -21.86 -4.97
CA ASP A 187 7.50 -22.40 -5.78
C ASP A 187 8.85 -22.29 -5.05
N VAL A 188 9.12 -21.15 -4.41
CA VAL A 188 10.33 -20.97 -3.63
C VAL A 188 10.41 -21.96 -2.46
N ILE A 189 9.31 -22.20 -1.73
CA ILE A 189 9.27 -23.17 -0.62
C ILE A 189 9.47 -24.59 -1.14
N ALA A 190 8.84 -24.95 -2.25
CA ALA A 190 8.95 -26.29 -2.86
C ALA A 190 10.39 -26.62 -3.29
N HIS A 191 11.14 -25.62 -3.74
CA HIS A 191 12.50 -25.77 -4.27
C HIS A 191 13.54 -25.04 -3.41
N LEU A 192 13.25 -24.81 -2.12
CA LEU A 192 14.04 -23.96 -1.24
C LEU A 192 15.54 -24.30 -1.21
N PRO A 193 15.99 -25.56 -1.15
CA PRO A 193 17.42 -25.87 -1.19
C PRO A 193 18.14 -25.34 -2.42
N SER A 194 17.49 -25.41 -3.58
CA SER A 194 18.04 -24.91 -4.86
C SER A 194 18.15 -23.39 -4.88
N TYR A 195 17.10 -22.69 -4.44
CA TYR A 195 17.13 -21.23 -4.35
C TYR A 195 18.08 -20.73 -3.26
N ALA A 196 18.18 -21.44 -2.13
CA ALA A 196 19.10 -21.12 -1.06
C ALA A 196 20.57 -21.22 -1.46
N ALA A 197 20.91 -22.14 -2.36
CA ALA A 197 22.26 -22.28 -2.93
C ALA A 197 22.65 -21.15 -3.89
N ASN A 198 21.66 -20.38 -4.39
CA ASN A 198 21.84 -19.35 -5.42
C ASN A 198 21.35 -17.97 -4.98
N VAL A 199 21.35 -17.68 -3.69
CA VAL A 199 20.92 -16.38 -3.15
C VAL A 199 21.74 -15.24 -3.71
N GLN A 200 21.06 -14.21 -4.21
CA GLN A 200 21.69 -13.02 -4.78
C GLN A 200 21.65 -11.86 -3.77
N ALA A 201 22.79 -11.20 -3.58
CA ALA A 201 22.84 -9.98 -2.79
C ALA A 201 22.09 -8.84 -3.51
N GLN A 202 21.41 -8.00 -2.75
CA GLN A 202 20.80 -6.79 -3.30
C GLN A 202 21.86 -5.71 -3.55
N ASP A 203 21.83 -5.07 -4.73
CA ASP A 203 22.65 -3.92 -5.05
C ASP A 203 22.16 -2.68 -4.28
N PRO A 204 22.93 -2.13 -3.34
CA PRO A 204 22.50 -0.98 -2.52
C PRO A 204 22.32 0.30 -3.34
N ASP A 205 23.05 0.47 -4.45
CA ASP A 205 23.03 1.68 -5.27
C ASP A 205 21.75 1.80 -6.09
N ARG A 206 21.04 0.68 -6.32
CA ARG A 206 19.75 0.63 -7.00
C ARG A 206 18.56 0.72 -6.04
N ALA A 207 18.82 0.88 -4.73
CA ALA A 207 17.77 0.85 -3.75
C ALA A 207 16.96 2.16 -3.71
N THR A 208 15.64 2.06 -3.81
CA THR A 208 14.72 3.16 -3.55
C THR A 208 13.79 2.83 -2.37
N ARG A 209 13.07 3.84 -1.88
CA ARG A 209 12.21 3.70 -0.71
C ARG A 209 10.73 3.83 -1.09
N ALA A 210 9.90 3.00 -0.46
CA ALA A 210 8.45 3.04 -0.50
C ALA A 210 7.89 3.23 0.94
N PRO A 211 7.99 4.44 1.52
CA PRO A 211 7.59 4.67 2.90
C PRO A 211 6.09 4.44 3.10
N LYS A 212 5.71 4.12 4.35
CA LYS A 212 4.31 4.05 4.75
C LYS A 212 3.58 5.35 4.41
N LEU A 213 2.36 5.23 3.90
CA LEU A 213 1.55 6.40 3.54
C LEU A 213 1.33 7.32 4.74
N ALA A 214 1.46 8.60 4.50
CA ALA A 214 1.25 9.66 5.49
C ALA A 214 0.53 10.85 4.82
N PRO A 215 -0.25 11.66 5.57
CA PRO A 215 -1.04 12.76 5.00
C PRO A 215 -0.25 13.72 4.11
N ARG A 216 1.02 13.98 4.43
CA ARG A 216 1.91 14.83 3.62
C ARG A 216 2.10 14.36 2.17
N PHE A 217 1.93 13.06 1.90
CA PHE A 217 2.07 12.51 0.55
C PHE A 217 0.82 12.71 -0.31
N SER A 218 -0.30 13.02 0.31
CA SER A 218 -1.58 13.32 -0.34
C SER A 218 -1.85 14.82 -0.46
N HIS A 219 -0.99 15.69 0.11
CA HIS A 219 -1.10 17.13 -0.08
C HIS A 219 -0.60 17.53 -1.47
N ILE A 220 -1.46 18.19 -2.24
CA ILE A 220 -1.17 18.57 -3.63
C ILE A 220 -0.12 19.68 -3.61
N ARG A 221 0.88 19.54 -4.46
CA ARG A 221 1.91 20.55 -4.69
C ARG A 221 1.73 21.15 -6.08
N TRP A 222 1.03 22.24 -6.12
CA TRP A 222 0.65 22.93 -7.36
C TRP A 222 1.86 23.44 -8.14
N ASP A 223 2.97 23.71 -7.47
CA ASP A 223 4.25 24.14 -8.04
C ASP A 223 5.03 23.05 -8.78
N SER A 224 4.71 21.80 -8.57
CA SER A 224 5.53 20.69 -9.04
C SER A 224 4.76 19.49 -9.59
N TRP A 225 3.45 19.39 -9.39
CA TRP A 225 2.67 18.27 -9.91
C TRP A 225 1.92 18.66 -11.19
N ASP A 226 2.08 17.83 -12.23
CA ASP A 226 1.25 17.83 -13.42
C ASP A 226 -0.02 16.99 -13.23
N ALA A 227 -0.92 17.02 -14.20
CA ALA A 227 -2.17 16.28 -14.16
C ALA A 227 -1.94 14.76 -14.08
N ALA A 228 -0.91 14.24 -14.73
CA ALA A 228 -0.55 12.83 -14.71
C ALA A 228 -0.06 12.39 -13.31
N THR A 229 0.75 13.22 -12.65
CA THR A 229 1.21 12.98 -11.27
C THR A 229 0.05 12.99 -10.28
N LEU A 230 -0.88 13.95 -10.44
CA LEU A 230 -2.06 14.06 -9.59
C LEU A 230 -2.96 12.83 -9.74
N ASP A 231 -3.22 12.40 -10.98
CA ASP A 231 -3.97 11.19 -11.29
C ASP A 231 -3.30 9.93 -10.73
N ALA A 232 -2.00 9.77 -10.95
CA ALA A 232 -1.25 8.63 -10.43
C ALA A 232 -1.31 8.53 -8.90
N ARG A 233 -1.23 9.66 -8.19
CA ARG A 233 -1.38 9.71 -6.74
C ARG A 233 -2.81 9.43 -6.29
N MET A 234 -3.81 9.90 -7.02
CA MET A 234 -5.20 9.55 -6.75
C MET A 234 -5.42 8.04 -6.88
N ARG A 235 -4.95 7.42 -7.94
CA ARG A 235 -5.03 5.95 -8.15
C ARG A 235 -4.26 5.15 -7.09
N ALA A 236 -3.12 5.69 -6.64
CA ALA A 236 -2.26 5.05 -5.66
C ALA A 236 -2.76 5.17 -4.21
N PHE A 237 -3.26 6.34 -3.81
CA PHE A 237 -3.52 6.69 -2.40
C PHE A 237 -5.00 6.94 -2.09
N GLY A 238 -5.79 7.33 -3.10
CA GLY A 238 -7.17 7.79 -2.93
C GLY A 238 -8.10 6.82 -2.19
N TYR A 239 -7.83 5.52 -2.25
CA TYR A 239 -8.58 4.50 -1.52
C TYR A 239 -8.47 4.64 0.02
N ALA A 240 -7.39 5.20 0.53
CA ALA A 240 -7.10 5.36 1.96
C ALA A 240 -6.98 6.82 2.40
N GLN A 241 -6.49 7.67 1.51
CA GLN A 241 -6.18 9.08 1.78
C GLN A 241 -6.51 9.91 0.54
N PRO A 242 -7.59 10.72 0.55
CA PRO A 242 -7.90 11.62 -0.55
C PRO A 242 -6.78 12.66 -0.73
N LEU A 243 -6.66 13.23 -1.92
CA LEU A 243 -5.72 14.32 -2.15
C LEU A 243 -6.23 15.59 -1.49
N THR A 244 -5.36 16.30 -0.78
CA THR A 244 -5.72 17.46 0.03
C THR A 244 -5.10 18.74 -0.53
N THR A 245 -5.80 19.86 -0.35
CA THR A 245 -5.36 21.19 -0.74
C THR A 245 -6.09 22.25 0.08
N THR A 246 -5.72 23.50 -0.06
CA THR A 246 -6.38 24.63 0.61
C THR A 246 -6.98 25.59 -0.42
N LEU A 247 -8.27 25.80 -0.38
CA LEU A 247 -8.93 26.87 -1.13
C LEU A 247 -8.59 28.21 -0.49
N VAL A 248 -8.02 29.12 -1.27
CA VAL A 248 -7.80 30.52 -0.90
C VAL A 248 -8.84 31.40 -1.61
N PRO A 249 -9.77 32.00 -0.89
CA PRO A 249 -10.82 32.83 -1.50
C PRO A 249 -10.27 34.10 -2.15
N ALA A 250 -10.89 34.55 -3.24
CA ALA A 250 -10.53 35.81 -3.90
C ALA A 250 -10.80 37.05 -3.01
N SER A 251 -11.79 36.95 -2.12
CA SER A 251 -12.14 38.04 -1.18
C SER A 251 -11.66 37.72 0.24
N SER A 252 -11.08 38.71 0.91
CA SER A 252 -10.67 38.64 2.32
C SER A 252 -11.83 38.47 3.33
N GLN A 253 -13.08 38.57 2.86
CA GLN A 253 -14.27 38.30 3.68
C GLN A 253 -14.37 36.81 4.07
N PHE A 254 -13.72 35.93 3.34
CA PHE A 254 -13.74 34.50 3.60
C PHE A 254 -12.36 33.99 4.06
N ALA A 255 -12.36 33.11 5.02
CA ALA A 255 -11.14 32.43 5.43
C ALA A 255 -10.76 31.30 4.47
N PRO A 256 -9.47 30.95 4.34
CA PRO A 256 -9.02 29.76 3.63
C PRO A 256 -9.68 28.48 4.14
N VAL A 257 -9.91 27.52 3.26
CA VAL A 257 -10.68 26.32 3.57
C VAL A 257 -9.92 25.08 3.11
N SER A 258 -9.65 24.16 4.04
CA SER A 258 -9.07 22.88 3.69
C SER A 258 -10.07 22.01 2.95
N CYS A 259 -9.66 21.51 1.78
CA CYS A 259 -10.43 20.68 0.88
C CYS A 259 -9.72 19.35 0.60
N ALA A 260 -10.51 18.34 0.23
CA ALA A 260 -10.01 17.05 -0.21
C ALA A 260 -10.70 16.67 -1.52
N ILE A 261 -9.91 16.18 -2.48
CA ILE A 261 -10.39 15.64 -3.76
C ILE A 261 -10.43 14.11 -3.61
N HIS A 262 -11.61 13.54 -3.79
CA HIS A 262 -11.86 12.12 -3.65
C HIS A 262 -11.90 11.37 -4.98
N GLU A 263 -12.35 12.04 -6.04
CA GLU A 263 -12.46 11.47 -7.39
C GLU A 263 -12.20 12.53 -8.44
N GLY A 264 -11.65 12.12 -9.56
CA GLY A 264 -11.39 12.97 -10.71
C GLY A 264 -10.68 12.21 -11.83
N HIS A 265 -10.33 12.94 -12.89
CA HIS A 265 -9.68 12.39 -14.08
C HIS A 265 -8.85 13.46 -14.79
N ILE A 266 -7.91 13.04 -15.61
CA ILE A 266 -7.18 13.95 -16.51
C ILE A 266 -8.15 14.43 -17.59
N MET A 267 -8.21 15.73 -17.79
CA MET A 267 -9.03 16.33 -18.86
C MET A 267 -8.23 16.42 -20.16
N PRO A 268 -8.92 16.38 -21.32
CA PRO A 268 -8.27 16.65 -22.61
C PRO A 268 -7.58 18.01 -22.61
N SER A 269 -6.41 18.11 -23.25
CA SER A 269 -5.58 19.34 -23.26
C SER A 269 -6.26 20.55 -23.90
N GLU A 270 -7.26 20.34 -24.73
CA GLU A 270 -8.01 21.40 -25.42
C GLU A 270 -9.21 21.92 -24.62
N SER A 271 -9.55 21.29 -23.48
CA SER A 271 -10.79 21.57 -22.74
C SER A 271 -10.79 22.97 -22.13
N ILE A 272 -9.70 23.40 -21.54
CA ILE A 272 -9.53 24.71 -20.90
C ILE A 272 -8.07 24.97 -20.57
N SER A 273 -7.67 26.23 -20.54
CA SER A 273 -6.37 26.68 -20.01
C SER A 273 -6.63 27.80 -19.00
N LEU A 274 -6.14 27.65 -17.79
CA LEU A 274 -6.18 28.65 -16.72
C LEU A 274 -4.78 29.25 -16.52
N ASP A 275 -4.71 30.45 -15.98
CA ASP A 275 -3.49 31.27 -15.98
C ASP A 275 -2.30 30.65 -15.22
N ARG A 276 -2.57 29.88 -14.18
CA ARG A 276 -1.51 29.31 -13.34
C ARG A 276 -1.97 28.07 -12.55
N PRO A 277 -1.02 27.23 -12.11
CA PRO A 277 -1.31 26.09 -11.26
C PRO A 277 -2.05 26.49 -9.98
N GLY A 278 -3.00 25.64 -9.57
CA GLY A 278 -3.92 25.89 -8.45
C GLY A 278 -5.17 26.68 -8.82
N HIS A 279 -5.22 27.35 -9.97
CA HIS A 279 -6.46 27.96 -10.45
C HIS A 279 -7.47 26.88 -10.85
N ALA A 280 -8.75 27.16 -10.57
CA ALA A 280 -9.82 26.25 -10.90
C ALA A 280 -11.09 27.00 -11.33
N VAL A 281 -11.85 26.36 -12.23
CA VAL A 281 -13.16 26.84 -12.68
C VAL A 281 -14.14 25.67 -12.76
N PHE A 282 -15.39 25.92 -12.41
CA PHE A 282 -16.43 24.91 -12.55
C PHE A 282 -16.97 24.88 -13.99
N LEU A 283 -17.02 23.71 -14.59
CA LEU A 283 -17.55 23.45 -15.92
C LEU A 283 -18.95 22.82 -15.80
N PRO A 284 -20.02 23.61 -16.05
CA PRO A 284 -21.40 23.16 -15.84
C PRO A 284 -21.81 21.98 -16.72
N GLN A 285 -21.32 21.91 -17.96
CA GLN A 285 -21.67 20.84 -18.91
C GLN A 285 -21.05 19.50 -18.47
N GLU A 286 -19.85 19.52 -17.94
CA GLU A 286 -19.11 18.35 -17.51
C GLU A 286 -19.35 18.02 -16.02
N GLN A 287 -20.06 18.89 -15.30
CA GLN A 287 -20.30 18.77 -13.84
C GLN A 287 -19.02 18.59 -13.05
N THR A 288 -17.94 19.24 -13.48
CA THR A 288 -16.55 19.01 -13.03
C THR A 288 -15.90 20.33 -12.63
N LEU A 289 -15.08 20.31 -11.59
CA LEU A 289 -14.20 21.43 -11.25
C LEU A 289 -12.84 21.18 -11.92
N ALA A 290 -12.57 21.95 -12.97
CA ALA A 290 -11.30 21.89 -13.70
C ALA A 290 -10.20 22.59 -12.91
N LEU A 291 -9.12 21.91 -12.63
CA LEU A 291 -7.98 22.34 -11.81
C LEU A 291 -6.76 22.45 -12.71
N GLN A 292 -6.19 23.64 -12.85
CA GLN A 292 -4.91 23.81 -13.54
C GLN A 292 -3.79 23.22 -12.68
N THR A 293 -3.03 22.33 -13.26
CA THR A 293 -1.80 21.76 -12.67
C THR A 293 -0.57 22.42 -13.30
N LEU A 294 0.64 22.00 -12.92
CA LEU A 294 1.87 22.50 -13.55
C LEU A 294 1.85 22.29 -15.09
N SER A 295 1.29 21.16 -15.52
CA SER A 295 1.05 20.86 -16.95
C SER A 295 -0.21 20.03 -17.08
N GLY A 296 -1.16 20.48 -17.91
CA GLY A 296 -2.46 19.86 -18.10
C GLY A 296 -3.48 20.24 -17.01
N VAL A 297 -4.69 19.76 -17.20
CA VAL A 297 -5.84 20.04 -16.35
C VAL A 297 -6.37 18.75 -15.73
N TYR A 298 -6.71 18.79 -14.45
CA TYR A 298 -7.34 17.69 -13.75
C TYR A 298 -8.77 18.06 -13.38
N GLY A 299 -9.73 17.24 -13.76
CA GLY A 299 -11.13 17.43 -13.45
C GLY A 299 -11.52 16.74 -12.15
N ALA A 300 -11.80 17.50 -11.09
CA ALA A 300 -12.31 16.96 -9.84
C ALA A 300 -13.83 16.79 -9.91
N THR A 301 -14.32 15.58 -9.65
CA THR A 301 -15.76 15.25 -9.69
C THR A 301 -16.37 15.12 -8.30
N ARG A 302 -15.57 14.76 -7.27
CA ARG A 302 -16.02 14.68 -5.88
C ARG A 302 -15.06 15.39 -4.95
N ILE A 303 -15.59 16.33 -4.18
CA ILE A 303 -14.83 17.23 -3.32
C ILE A 303 -15.42 17.22 -1.91
N GLN A 304 -14.56 17.31 -0.91
CA GLN A 304 -14.93 17.43 0.48
C GLN A 304 -14.31 18.69 1.08
N THR A 305 -15.09 19.48 1.76
CA THR A 305 -14.60 20.49 2.69
C THR A 305 -14.36 19.84 4.05
N ARG A 306 -13.28 20.18 4.72
CA ARG A 306 -12.95 19.61 6.06
C ARG A 306 -14.14 19.71 7.01
N GLY A 307 -14.50 18.58 7.63
CA GLY A 307 -15.63 18.47 8.56
C GLY A 307 -17.02 18.44 7.90
N LYS A 308 -17.10 18.36 6.57
CA LYS A 308 -18.35 18.24 5.82
C LYS A 308 -18.37 16.92 5.03
N PRO A 309 -19.56 16.44 4.61
CA PRO A 309 -19.67 15.28 3.72
C PRO A 309 -19.00 15.51 2.37
N VAL A 310 -18.57 14.42 1.72
CA VAL A 310 -18.14 14.43 0.32
C VAL A 310 -19.32 14.78 -0.58
N ARG A 311 -19.13 15.68 -1.52
CA ARG A 311 -20.16 16.16 -2.46
C ARG A 311 -19.69 16.01 -3.90
N SER A 312 -20.64 15.99 -4.85
CA SER A 312 -20.34 16.23 -6.26
C SER A 312 -19.69 17.60 -6.45
N ALA A 313 -18.88 17.77 -7.50
CA ALA A 313 -18.29 19.07 -7.81
C ALA A 313 -19.34 20.16 -7.99
N ALA A 314 -20.50 19.84 -8.61
CA ALA A 314 -21.62 20.76 -8.79
C ALA A 314 -22.25 21.19 -7.46
N ASP A 315 -22.51 20.24 -6.55
CA ASP A 315 -23.07 20.58 -5.23
C ASP A 315 -22.08 21.35 -4.37
N TRP A 316 -20.81 20.98 -4.46
CA TRP A 316 -19.76 21.71 -3.75
C TRP A 316 -19.64 23.13 -4.29
N TRP A 317 -19.60 23.31 -5.62
CA TRP A 317 -19.50 24.62 -6.26
C TRP A 317 -20.64 25.57 -5.87
N ARG A 318 -21.90 25.11 -5.80
CA ARG A 318 -23.03 25.92 -5.34
C ARG A 318 -22.80 26.57 -3.98
N GLY A 319 -22.04 25.95 -3.10
CA GLY A 319 -21.73 26.51 -1.80
C GLY A 319 -20.44 27.34 -1.76
N PHE A 320 -19.68 27.39 -2.85
CA PHE A 320 -18.36 28.05 -2.89
C PHE A 320 -18.18 29.08 -4.00
N ARG A 321 -19.15 29.23 -4.92
CA ARG A 321 -19.07 30.16 -6.03
C ARG A 321 -18.89 31.64 -5.59
N ASP A 322 -19.38 32.03 -4.43
CA ASP A 322 -19.24 33.38 -3.88
C ASP A 322 -17.79 33.69 -3.40
N ARG A 323 -16.93 32.70 -3.44
CA ARG A 323 -15.47 32.81 -3.13
C ARG A 323 -14.64 32.96 -4.39
N ALA A 324 -15.23 32.83 -5.55
CA ALA A 324 -14.58 33.03 -6.83
C ALA A 324 -14.26 34.49 -7.10
N ASP A 325 -13.35 34.74 -8.02
CA ASP A 325 -13.08 36.08 -8.57
C ASP A 325 -14.19 36.52 -9.56
N ALA A 326 -13.99 37.68 -10.16
CA ALA A 326 -14.94 38.25 -11.14
C ALA A 326 -15.10 37.39 -12.41
N HIS A 327 -14.16 36.46 -12.68
CA HIS A 327 -14.19 35.57 -13.83
C HIS A 327 -14.72 34.17 -13.48
N GLY A 328 -15.12 33.95 -12.22
CA GLY A 328 -15.59 32.65 -11.72
C GLY A 328 -14.49 31.69 -11.41
N HIS A 329 -13.24 32.15 -11.23
CA HIS A 329 -12.10 31.32 -10.85
C HIS A 329 -11.91 31.30 -9.34
N ILE A 330 -11.51 30.15 -8.82
CA ILE A 330 -11.03 29.99 -7.46
C ILE A 330 -9.56 29.56 -7.46
N HIS A 331 -8.87 29.72 -6.35
CA HIS A 331 -7.46 29.36 -6.22
C HIS A 331 -7.24 28.38 -5.08
N PHE A 332 -6.40 27.37 -5.35
CA PHE A 332 -5.93 26.40 -4.38
C PHE A 332 -4.41 26.54 -4.15
N GLU A 333 -4.00 26.31 -2.88
CA GLU A 333 -2.62 26.25 -2.44
C GLU A 333 -2.29 24.90 -1.76
#